data_00d255dafd1f1373571b9bd8c0119ef8
#
_entry.id   00d255dafd1f1373571b9bd8c0119ef8
#
_cell.length_a   1.000
_cell.length_b   1.000
_cell.length_c   1.000
_cell.angle_alpha   90.00
_cell.angle_beta   90.00
_cell.angle_gamma   90.00
#
_symmetry.space_group_name_H-M   'P 1'
#
loop_
_entity.id
_entity.type
_entity.pdbx_description
1 polymer ?
#
loop_
_entity_poly.entity_id
_entity_poly.type
_entity_poly.pdbx_seq_one_letter_code
_entity_poly.pdbx_strand_id
1 'polypeptide(L)'
;ITSRLVGSEMCIRDSSTTTHKTLVGPRGGLILAGKDEELHKKLNSALFPGSQGGPLMHVIAAKAVCFKEAMEPEFVEYQQQILNNAKRMSASLIENDIDVVSNGTSNHMFLVNLVKNKITGKVLDAALGQANITVNKNSVPNDPQSPFVTSGIRIGTPAVTRRGFKENEMDLIASWIKNIIEDVDNEKLINQTKSEVTDLCGQFPVYSCLLYTSDAADE
;
A
#
# COMPACT_ATOMS: atom_id res chain seq x y z
N ILE A 1 -12.37 1.52 -14.87
CA ILE A 1 -12.36 0.18 -14.21
C ILE A 1 -13.46 -0.71 -14.81
N THR A 2 -14.65 -0.16 -15.11
CA THR A 2 -15.81 -0.92 -15.62
C THR A 2 -15.62 -1.52 -17.01
N SER A 3 -14.90 -0.86 -17.92
CA SER A 3 -14.73 -1.33 -19.30
C SER A 3 -13.78 -2.51 -19.47
N ARG A 4 -12.88 -2.76 -18.52
CA ARG A 4 -11.98 -3.93 -18.54
C ARG A 4 -12.51 -5.14 -17.78
N LEU A 5 -13.44 -4.93 -16.85
CA LEU A 5 -14.15 -6.02 -16.14
C LEU A 5 -15.28 -6.63 -16.99
N VAL A 6 -15.76 -5.90 -17.99
CA VAL A 6 -16.86 -6.33 -18.89
C VAL A 6 -16.34 -7.02 -20.16
N GLY A 7 -15.02 -7.09 -20.35
CA GLY A 7 -14.42 -7.51 -21.62
C GLY A 7 -14.45 -9.01 -21.94
N SER A 8 -14.92 -9.87 -21.06
CA SER A 8 -15.25 -11.26 -21.43
C SER A 8 -16.16 -11.85 -20.34
N GLU A 9 -17.44 -11.86 -20.61
CA GLU A 9 -18.41 -12.62 -19.81
C GLU A 9 -18.05 -14.11 -19.66
N MET A 10 -17.09 -14.59 -20.41
CA MET A 10 -16.60 -15.98 -20.38
C MET A 10 -15.42 -16.22 -19.46
N CYS A 11 -14.68 -15.17 -19.00
CA CYS A 11 -13.43 -15.36 -18.26
C CYS A 11 -13.46 -14.89 -16.81
N ILE A 12 -14.34 -13.96 -16.42
CA ILE A 12 -14.49 -13.47 -15.04
C ILE A 12 -15.92 -13.67 -14.61
N ARG A 13 -16.18 -14.78 -13.94
CA ARG A 13 -17.48 -15.13 -13.41
C ARG A 13 -17.75 -14.49 -12.05
N ASP A 14 -16.72 -14.38 -11.27
CA ASP A 14 -16.73 -13.88 -9.90
C ASP A 14 -15.39 -13.25 -9.54
N SER A 15 -15.41 -12.34 -8.59
CA SER A 15 -14.21 -11.72 -8.06
C SER A 15 -14.34 -11.46 -6.56
N SER A 16 -13.20 -11.54 -5.86
CA SER A 16 -13.12 -11.16 -4.47
C SER A 16 -12.07 -10.07 -4.27
N THR A 17 -12.34 -9.15 -3.36
CA THR A 17 -11.42 -8.07 -3.03
C THR A 17 -11.55 -7.68 -1.56
N THR A 18 -10.61 -6.86 -1.09
CA THR A 18 -10.67 -6.24 0.23
C THR A 18 -11.12 -4.79 0.11
N THR A 19 -11.86 -4.30 1.08
CA THR A 19 -12.33 -2.90 1.11
C THR A 19 -11.31 -1.94 1.75
N HIS A 20 -10.37 -2.45 2.55
CA HIS A 20 -9.44 -1.67 3.39
C HIS A 20 -8.06 -1.38 2.77
N LYS A 21 -7.88 -1.59 1.47
CA LYS A 21 -6.64 -1.30 0.74
C LYS A 21 -6.86 -0.09 -0.17
N THR A 22 -6.70 -0.24 -1.48
CA THR A 22 -6.84 0.87 -2.43
C THR A 22 -8.23 1.50 -2.49
N LEU A 23 -9.28 0.81 -2.01
CA LEU A 23 -10.62 1.38 -1.87
C LEU A 23 -10.76 2.33 -0.67
N VAL A 24 -9.78 2.34 0.25
CA VAL A 24 -9.76 3.25 1.43
C VAL A 24 -10.97 3.07 2.36
N GLY A 25 -11.56 1.89 2.38
CA GLY A 25 -12.73 1.57 3.20
C GLY A 25 -12.38 0.87 4.52
N PRO A 26 -13.40 0.41 5.25
CA PRO A 26 -13.22 -0.33 6.50
C PRO A 26 -12.63 -1.71 6.24
N ARG A 27 -12.06 -2.33 7.27
CA ARG A 27 -11.59 -3.73 7.20
C ARG A 27 -12.74 -4.64 6.83
N GLY A 28 -12.54 -5.41 5.78
CA GLY A 28 -13.52 -6.37 5.30
C GLY A 28 -13.21 -6.87 3.90
N GLY A 29 -14.01 -7.82 3.46
CA GLY A 29 -14.00 -8.36 2.12
C GLY A 29 -15.26 -7.96 1.34
N LEU A 30 -15.18 -8.16 0.03
CA LEU A 30 -16.26 -8.03 -0.91
C LEU A 30 -16.16 -9.18 -1.92
N ILE A 31 -17.25 -9.88 -2.17
CA ILE A 31 -17.36 -10.88 -3.23
C ILE A 31 -18.40 -10.39 -4.21
N LEU A 32 -18.05 -10.32 -5.47
CA LEU A 32 -18.93 -10.03 -6.59
C LEU A 32 -19.06 -11.30 -7.43
N ALA A 33 -20.26 -11.78 -7.63
CA ALA A 33 -20.52 -12.96 -8.44
C ALA A 33 -21.51 -12.65 -9.57
N GLY A 34 -21.33 -13.33 -10.70
CA GLY A 34 -22.23 -13.24 -11.83
C GLY A 34 -23.63 -13.80 -11.50
N LYS A 35 -24.54 -13.75 -12.47
CA LYS A 35 -25.93 -14.22 -12.31
C LYS A 35 -26.00 -15.75 -12.26
N ASP A 36 -25.75 -16.32 -11.07
CA ASP A 36 -25.83 -17.75 -10.79
C ASP A 36 -26.41 -17.94 -9.39
N GLU A 37 -27.69 -18.30 -9.32
CA GLU A 37 -28.41 -18.44 -8.06
C GLU A 37 -27.86 -19.59 -7.18
N GLU A 38 -27.35 -20.66 -7.79
CA GLU A 38 -26.75 -21.75 -7.03
C GLU A 38 -25.44 -21.32 -6.38
N LEU A 39 -24.60 -20.59 -7.13
CA LEU A 39 -23.39 -20.00 -6.60
C LEU A 39 -23.69 -19.02 -5.46
N HIS A 40 -24.70 -18.15 -5.64
CA HIS A 40 -25.09 -17.20 -4.61
C HIS A 40 -25.54 -17.90 -3.32
N LYS A 41 -26.31 -18.99 -3.41
CA LYS A 41 -26.69 -19.80 -2.24
C LYS A 41 -25.48 -20.40 -1.54
N LYS A 42 -24.54 -20.95 -2.29
CA LYS A 42 -23.27 -21.50 -1.75
C LYS A 42 -22.43 -20.45 -1.06
N LEU A 43 -22.23 -19.29 -1.69
CA LEU A 43 -21.48 -18.16 -1.11
C LEU A 43 -22.13 -17.65 0.18
N ASN A 44 -23.45 -17.44 0.17
CA ASN A 44 -24.18 -17.00 1.36
C ASN A 44 -24.10 -18.01 2.50
N SER A 45 -24.25 -19.30 2.21
CA SER A 45 -24.15 -20.37 3.22
C SER A 45 -22.73 -20.51 3.76
N ALA A 46 -21.71 -20.37 2.93
CA ALA A 46 -20.32 -20.39 3.35
C ALA A 46 -19.96 -19.17 4.23
N LEU A 47 -20.58 -18.02 3.95
CA LEU A 47 -20.41 -16.82 4.75
C LEU A 47 -21.15 -16.96 6.09
N PHE A 48 -22.45 -17.24 6.06
CA PHE A 48 -23.30 -17.40 7.23
C PHE A 48 -24.25 -18.60 7.05
N PRO A 49 -24.23 -19.58 7.97
CA PRO A 49 -23.48 -19.62 9.23
C PRO A 49 -22.07 -20.26 9.10
N GLY A 50 -21.54 -20.48 7.87
CA GLY A 50 -20.34 -21.27 7.66
C GLY A 50 -19.07 -20.71 8.31
N SER A 51 -18.80 -19.40 8.16
CA SER A 51 -17.57 -18.77 8.63
C SER A 51 -17.79 -17.51 9.49
N GLN A 52 -18.95 -16.88 9.42
CA GLN A 52 -19.28 -15.66 10.15
C GLN A 52 -20.60 -15.82 10.94
N GLY A 53 -20.82 -14.92 11.92
CA GLY A 53 -22.04 -14.81 12.70
C GLY A 53 -22.80 -13.53 12.38
N GLY A 54 -23.33 -12.85 13.41
CA GLY A 54 -24.07 -11.60 13.25
C GLY A 54 -23.26 -10.52 12.54
N PRO A 55 -23.87 -9.79 11.60
CA PRO A 55 -23.18 -8.78 10.80
C PRO A 55 -22.80 -7.56 11.65
N LEU A 56 -21.62 -7.01 11.39
CA LEU A 56 -21.13 -5.76 11.99
C LEU A 56 -21.73 -4.57 11.21
N MET A 57 -22.87 -4.04 11.65
CA MET A 57 -23.62 -3.02 10.91
C MET A 57 -22.84 -1.72 10.71
N HIS A 58 -21.99 -1.32 11.67
CA HIS A 58 -21.09 -0.16 11.51
C HIS A 58 -20.07 -0.35 10.37
N VAL A 59 -19.56 -1.59 10.17
CA VAL A 59 -18.68 -1.89 9.03
C VAL A 59 -19.44 -1.85 7.71
N ILE A 60 -20.69 -2.34 7.69
CA ILE A 60 -21.55 -2.29 6.49
C ILE A 60 -21.86 -0.84 6.13
N ALA A 61 -22.21 0.00 7.10
CA ALA A 61 -22.43 1.44 6.88
C ALA A 61 -21.16 2.14 6.35
N ALA A 62 -20.00 1.84 6.94
CA ALA A 62 -18.72 2.36 6.47
C ALA A 62 -18.36 1.90 5.06
N LYS A 63 -18.72 0.67 4.66
CA LYS A 63 -18.58 0.20 3.27
C LYS A 63 -19.47 1.00 2.32
N ALA A 64 -20.69 1.32 2.71
CA ALA A 64 -21.60 2.13 1.88
C ALA A 64 -21.03 3.53 1.63
N VAL A 65 -20.46 4.18 2.64
CA VAL A 65 -19.75 5.46 2.49
C VAL A 65 -18.56 5.30 1.56
N CYS A 66 -17.71 4.31 1.78
CA CYS A 66 -16.55 4.02 0.94
C CYS A 66 -16.95 3.85 -0.54
N PHE A 67 -18.01 3.11 -0.83
CA PHE A 67 -18.44 2.89 -2.21
C PHE A 67 -19.01 4.15 -2.83
N LYS A 68 -19.70 5.00 -2.07
CA LYS A 68 -20.17 6.30 -2.53
C LYS A 68 -18.97 7.20 -2.88
N GLU A 69 -18.00 7.33 -1.98
CA GLU A 69 -16.77 8.10 -2.25
C GLU A 69 -16.00 7.58 -3.47
N ALA A 70 -15.97 6.25 -3.67
CA ALA A 70 -15.31 5.64 -4.82
C ALA A 70 -15.98 5.94 -6.19
N MET A 71 -17.19 6.48 -6.19
CA MET A 71 -17.89 6.93 -7.40
C MET A 71 -17.65 8.41 -7.74
N GLU A 72 -17.06 9.17 -6.81
CA GLU A 72 -16.80 10.59 -7.01
C GLU A 72 -15.54 10.83 -7.86
N PRO A 73 -15.46 11.97 -8.60
CA PRO A 73 -14.29 12.31 -9.42
C PRO A 73 -12.99 12.37 -8.63
N GLU A 74 -13.01 12.86 -7.40
CA GLU A 74 -11.85 12.99 -6.51
C GLU A 74 -11.19 11.64 -6.23
N PHE A 75 -11.96 10.56 -6.24
CA PHE A 75 -11.40 9.21 -6.09
C PHE A 75 -10.61 8.80 -7.33
N VAL A 76 -11.04 9.21 -8.52
CA VAL A 76 -10.31 8.96 -9.78
C VAL A 76 -8.98 9.71 -9.76
N GLU A 77 -8.99 10.98 -9.34
CA GLU A 77 -7.79 11.80 -9.20
C GLU A 77 -6.81 11.20 -8.19
N TYR A 78 -7.31 10.77 -7.04
CA TYR A 78 -6.52 10.06 -6.03
C TYR A 78 -5.87 8.79 -6.59
N GLN A 79 -6.60 7.94 -7.31
CA GLN A 79 -6.05 6.73 -7.92
C GLN A 79 -5.00 7.06 -8.99
N GLN A 80 -5.20 8.12 -9.78
CA GLN A 80 -4.21 8.57 -10.76
C GLN A 80 -2.94 9.07 -10.08
N GLN A 81 -3.07 9.82 -8.98
CA GLN A 81 -1.91 10.29 -8.21
C GLN A 81 -1.12 9.13 -7.60
N ILE A 82 -1.79 8.07 -7.15
CA ILE A 82 -1.12 6.83 -6.70
C ILE A 82 -0.21 6.27 -7.80
N LEU A 83 -0.71 6.19 -9.03
CA LEU A 83 0.06 5.67 -10.16
C LEU A 83 1.24 6.60 -10.52
N ASN A 84 1.02 7.91 -10.51
CA ASN A 84 2.05 8.90 -10.76
C ASN A 84 3.16 8.80 -9.71
N ASN A 85 2.81 8.74 -8.44
CA ASN A 85 3.74 8.58 -7.33
C ASN A 85 4.54 7.28 -7.44
N ALA A 86 3.89 6.16 -7.76
CA ALA A 86 4.58 4.88 -7.92
C ALA A 86 5.56 4.91 -9.10
N LYS A 87 5.17 5.50 -10.22
CA LYS A 87 6.05 5.69 -11.39
C LYS A 87 7.24 6.58 -11.05
N ARG A 88 7.01 7.74 -10.41
CA ARG A 88 8.08 8.67 -10.07
C ARG A 88 9.07 8.04 -9.08
N MET A 89 8.56 7.41 -8.02
CA MET A 89 9.42 6.77 -7.02
C MET A 89 10.25 5.64 -7.60
N SER A 90 9.66 4.77 -8.42
CA SER A 90 10.41 3.70 -9.08
C SER A 90 11.45 4.23 -10.05
N ALA A 91 11.13 5.29 -10.81
CA ALA A 91 12.08 5.96 -11.71
C ALA A 91 13.24 6.60 -10.94
N SER A 92 12.95 7.31 -9.85
CA SER A 92 13.96 7.94 -9.00
C SER A 92 14.93 6.91 -8.39
N LEU A 93 14.44 5.73 -7.98
CA LEU A 93 15.32 4.65 -7.49
C LEU A 93 16.21 4.10 -8.63
N ILE A 94 15.66 3.90 -9.83
CA ILE A 94 16.42 3.44 -11.01
C ILE A 94 17.48 4.46 -11.41
N GLU A 95 17.16 5.76 -11.42
CA GLU A 95 18.09 6.86 -11.65
C GLU A 95 19.26 6.87 -10.65
N ASN A 96 19.07 6.28 -9.48
CA ASN A 96 20.06 6.11 -8.42
C ASN A 96 20.68 4.70 -8.36
N ASP A 97 20.70 3.97 -9.47
CA ASP A 97 21.29 2.62 -9.63
C ASP A 97 20.68 1.54 -8.72
N ILE A 98 19.47 1.74 -8.20
CA ILE A 98 18.74 0.73 -7.44
C ILE A 98 17.91 -0.14 -8.42
N ASP A 99 18.08 -1.46 -8.32
CA ASP A 99 17.42 -2.42 -9.18
C ASP A 99 15.93 -2.56 -8.81
N VAL A 100 15.05 -2.11 -9.71
CA VAL A 100 13.60 -2.27 -9.59
C VAL A 100 13.14 -3.37 -10.53
N VAL A 101 12.46 -4.38 -9.98
CA VAL A 101 11.93 -5.51 -10.76
C VAL A 101 11.04 -4.99 -11.90
N SER A 102 11.20 -5.53 -13.09
CA SER A 102 10.53 -5.11 -14.33
C SER A 102 10.86 -3.66 -14.78
N ASN A 103 11.92 -3.09 -14.26
CA ASN A 103 12.40 -1.74 -14.62
C ASN A 103 11.31 -0.66 -14.50
N GLY A 104 10.51 -0.73 -13.43
CA GLY A 104 9.45 0.22 -13.12
C GLY A 104 8.12 -0.43 -12.76
N THR A 105 7.04 0.35 -12.83
CA THR A 105 5.70 -0.13 -12.49
C THR A 105 4.60 0.52 -13.32
N SER A 106 3.52 -0.21 -13.55
CA SER A 106 2.26 0.29 -14.12
C SER A 106 1.09 0.28 -13.10
N ASN A 107 1.38 -0.02 -11.83
CA ASN A 107 0.37 -0.08 -10.78
C ASN A 107 0.81 0.71 -9.52
N HIS A 108 0.16 0.48 -8.38
CA HIS A 108 0.34 1.21 -7.13
C HIS A 108 1.56 0.77 -6.29
N MET A 109 2.33 -0.20 -6.74
CA MET A 109 3.47 -0.76 -5.99
C MET A 109 4.54 -1.30 -6.93
N PHE A 110 5.74 -1.53 -6.40
CA PHE A 110 6.85 -2.16 -7.10
C PHE A 110 7.75 -2.92 -6.12
N LEU A 111 8.62 -3.76 -6.68
CA LEU A 111 9.62 -4.51 -5.92
C LEU A 111 11.01 -3.94 -6.20
N VAL A 112 11.77 -3.75 -5.14
CA VAL A 112 13.21 -3.44 -5.20
C VAL A 112 13.98 -4.73 -5.01
N ASN A 113 14.95 -4.99 -5.90
CA ASN A 113 15.83 -6.15 -5.84
C ASN A 113 17.18 -5.77 -5.22
N LEU A 114 17.51 -6.37 -4.09
CA LEU A 114 18.69 -6.07 -3.29
C LEU A 114 19.85 -7.06 -3.48
N VAL A 115 19.71 -8.02 -4.40
CA VAL A 115 20.75 -9.05 -4.64
C VAL A 115 22.09 -8.42 -4.97
N LYS A 116 22.12 -7.39 -5.82
CA LYS A 116 23.37 -6.65 -6.17
C LYS A 116 23.98 -5.90 -5.00
N ASN A 117 23.15 -5.39 -4.10
CA ASN A 117 23.56 -4.63 -2.92
C ASN A 117 24.09 -5.53 -1.79
N LYS A 118 23.94 -6.87 -1.91
CA LYS A 118 24.32 -7.86 -0.90
C LYS A 118 23.65 -7.65 0.46
N ILE A 119 22.47 -7.03 0.47
CA ILE A 119 21.64 -6.80 1.64
C ILE A 119 20.39 -7.67 1.53
N THR A 120 19.88 -8.15 2.65
CA THR A 120 18.62 -8.91 2.68
C THR A 120 17.42 -7.99 2.88
N GLY A 121 16.27 -8.41 2.37
CA GLY A 121 15.00 -7.69 2.61
C GLY A 121 14.69 -7.54 4.09
N LYS A 122 15.05 -8.54 4.92
CA LYS A 122 14.88 -8.49 6.38
C LYS A 122 15.72 -7.39 7.04
N VAL A 123 16.96 -7.22 6.63
CA VAL A 123 17.86 -6.20 7.21
C VAL A 123 17.37 -4.80 6.81
N LEU A 124 17.07 -4.60 5.53
CA LEU A 124 16.62 -3.30 5.05
C LEU A 124 15.23 -2.91 5.62
N ASP A 125 14.30 -3.86 5.72
CA ASP A 125 12.99 -3.63 6.37
C ASP A 125 13.14 -3.14 7.81
N ALA A 126 14.07 -3.73 8.57
CA ALA A 126 14.36 -3.32 9.94
C ALA A 126 14.98 -1.91 10.00
N ALA A 127 15.96 -1.60 9.15
CA ALA A 127 16.63 -0.29 9.13
C ALA A 127 15.67 0.83 8.71
N LEU A 128 14.90 0.62 7.65
CA LEU A 128 13.86 1.56 7.21
C LEU A 128 12.76 1.75 8.26
N GLY A 129 12.37 0.68 8.96
CA GLY A 129 11.42 0.75 10.07
C GLY A 129 11.92 1.65 11.21
N GLN A 130 13.21 1.60 11.54
CA GLN A 130 13.84 2.51 12.52
C GLN A 130 13.82 3.97 12.04
N ALA A 131 13.91 4.20 10.75
CA ALA A 131 13.79 5.53 10.12
C ALA A 131 12.33 5.98 9.91
N ASN A 132 11.33 5.30 10.45
CA ASN A 132 9.90 5.55 10.25
C ASN A 132 9.42 5.39 8.80
N ILE A 133 10.15 4.63 7.98
CA ILE A 133 9.75 4.27 6.61
C ILE A 133 9.28 2.81 6.62
N THR A 134 7.97 2.59 6.50
CA THR A 134 7.40 1.24 6.52
C THR A 134 7.36 0.64 5.12
N VAL A 135 8.02 -0.49 4.96
CA VAL A 135 8.01 -1.32 3.75
C VAL A 135 7.65 -2.76 4.10
N ASN A 136 7.63 -3.65 3.12
CA ASN A 136 7.50 -5.08 3.39
C ASN A 136 8.67 -5.83 2.75
N LYS A 137 9.40 -6.64 3.50
CA LYS A 137 10.31 -7.61 2.90
C LYS A 137 9.55 -8.53 1.94
N ASN A 138 10.10 -8.80 0.78
CA ASN A 138 9.44 -9.58 -0.27
C ASN A 138 10.47 -10.34 -1.09
N SER A 139 10.13 -11.58 -1.47
CA SER A 139 10.96 -12.31 -2.42
C SER A 139 10.92 -11.66 -3.80
N VAL A 140 12.06 -11.70 -4.48
CA VAL A 140 12.20 -11.26 -5.87
C VAL A 140 12.22 -12.48 -6.81
N PRO A 141 12.04 -12.29 -8.11
CA PRO A 141 12.18 -13.40 -9.07
C PRO A 141 13.54 -14.07 -8.94
N ASN A 142 13.56 -15.42 -8.87
CA ASN A 142 14.76 -16.24 -8.66
C ASN A 142 15.54 -15.87 -7.37
N ASP A 143 14.84 -15.53 -6.31
CA ASP A 143 15.42 -15.11 -5.04
C ASP A 143 16.37 -16.19 -4.49
N PRO A 144 17.66 -15.87 -4.20
CA PRO A 144 18.60 -16.80 -3.62
C PRO A 144 18.37 -17.05 -2.11
N GLN A 145 17.52 -16.25 -1.45
CA GLN A 145 17.23 -16.33 -0.03
C GLN A 145 15.93 -17.08 0.25
N SER A 146 15.79 -17.55 1.49
CA SER A 146 14.54 -18.16 1.94
C SER A 146 13.40 -17.13 2.05
N PRO A 147 12.11 -17.54 1.99
CA PRO A 147 10.97 -16.62 2.12
C PRO A 147 10.92 -15.85 3.45
N PHE A 148 11.64 -16.29 4.47
CA PHE A 148 11.73 -15.61 5.77
C PHE A 148 12.75 -14.48 5.80
N VAL A 149 13.74 -14.50 4.89
CA VAL A 149 14.83 -13.53 4.80
C VAL A 149 14.61 -12.58 3.64
N THR A 150 14.39 -13.12 2.45
CA THR A 150 14.17 -12.45 1.15
C THR A 150 15.34 -11.59 0.67
N SER A 151 15.39 -11.34 -0.63
CA SER A 151 16.39 -10.43 -1.23
C SER A 151 15.74 -9.17 -1.81
N GLY A 152 14.55 -8.80 -1.36
CA GLY A 152 13.90 -7.60 -1.82
C GLY A 152 12.92 -7.00 -0.81
N ILE A 153 12.44 -5.83 -1.17
CA ILE A 153 11.38 -5.13 -0.46
C ILE A 153 10.28 -4.73 -1.44
N ARG A 154 9.05 -4.65 -0.95
CA ARG A 154 7.89 -4.14 -1.69
C ARG A 154 7.51 -2.76 -1.16
N ILE A 155 7.39 -1.82 -2.07
CA ILE A 155 7.02 -0.43 -1.80
C ILE A 155 5.69 -0.15 -2.50
N GLY A 156 4.77 0.52 -1.82
CA GLY A 156 3.49 0.95 -2.37
C GLY A 156 3.16 2.37 -1.96
N THR A 157 2.47 3.10 -2.82
CA THR A 157 2.22 4.54 -2.67
C THR A 157 0.82 4.95 -2.19
N PRO A 158 -0.20 4.07 -2.03
CA PRO A 158 -1.55 4.51 -1.65
C PRO A 158 -1.60 5.28 -0.33
N ALA A 159 -0.87 4.83 0.71
CA ALA A 159 -0.92 5.44 2.04
C ALA A 159 -0.31 6.86 2.04
N VAL A 160 0.84 7.04 1.41
CA VAL A 160 1.50 8.35 1.32
C VAL A 160 0.73 9.31 0.40
N THR A 161 0.12 8.80 -0.68
CA THR A 161 -0.76 9.60 -1.54
C THR A 161 -2.00 10.07 -0.78
N ARG A 162 -2.58 9.24 0.10
CA ARG A 162 -3.72 9.66 0.95
C ARG A 162 -3.34 10.75 1.94
N ARG A 163 -2.08 10.83 2.37
CA ARG A 163 -1.56 11.95 3.17
C ARG A 163 -1.44 13.26 2.38
N GLY A 164 -1.44 13.20 1.05
CA GLY A 164 -1.26 14.34 0.17
C GLY A 164 0.12 14.43 -0.50
N PHE A 165 0.98 13.40 -0.34
CA PHE A 165 2.28 13.34 -1.01
C PHE A 165 2.12 13.25 -2.53
N LYS A 166 3.01 13.95 -3.23
CA LYS A 166 3.11 13.98 -4.68
C LYS A 166 4.52 13.57 -5.13
N GLU A 167 4.84 13.82 -6.38
CA GLU A 167 6.07 13.38 -7.03
C GLU A 167 7.34 13.90 -6.34
N ASN A 168 7.33 15.12 -5.81
CA ASN A 168 8.48 15.72 -5.12
C ASN A 168 8.83 14.94 -3.83
N GLU A 169 7.82 14.55 -3.05
CA GLU A 169 8.00 13.76 -1.86
C GLU A 169 8.46 12.34 -2.20
N MET A 170 8.10 11.82 -3.39
CA MET A 170 8.59 10.51 -3.86
C MET A 170 10.08 10.53 -4.14
N ASP A 171 10.61 11.60 -4.71
CA ASP A 171 12.05 11.77 -4.92
C ASP A 171 12.82 11.83 -3.60
N LEU A 172 12.28 12.55 -2.64
CA LEU A 172 12.87 12.66 -1.32
C LEU A 172 12.91 11.30 -0.60
N ILE A 173 11.79 10.56 -0.61
CA ILE A 173 11.72 9.21 -0.01
C ILE A 173 12.67 8.26 -0.73
N ALA A 174 12.76 8.32 -2.05
CA ALA A 174 13.67 7.48 -2.83
C ALA A 174 15.14 7.75 -2.46
N SER A 175 15.51 9.03 -2.23
CA SER A 175 16.86 9.39 -1.79
C SER A 175 17.18 8.84 -0.39
N TRP A 176 16.25 8.89 0.55
CA TRP A 176 16.42 8.31 1.87
C TRP A 176 16.59 6.80 1.83
N ILE A 177 15.76 6.12 1.04
CA ILE A 177 15.87 4.66 0.86
C ILE A 177 17.22 4.29 0.25
N LYS A 178 17.64 5.00 -0.79
CA LYS A 178 18.94 4.80 -1.43
C LYS A 178 20.10 4.96 -0.43
N ASN A 179 20.11 6.03 0.35
CA ASN A 179 21.16 6.29 1.33
C ASN A 179 21.24 5.18 2.40
N ILE A 180 20.08 4.69 2.88
CA ILE A 180 20.05 3.57 3.85
C ILE A 180 20.47 2.24 3.18
N ILE A 181 20.19 2.01 1.90
CA ILE A 181 20.68 0.84 1.16
C ILE A 181 22.22 0.86 1.08
N GLU A 182 22.83 2.02 0.88
CA GLU A 182 24.29 2.16 0.78
C GLU A 182 25.03 1.97 2.11
N ASP A 183 24.39 2.31 3.23
CA ASP A 183 25.01 2.22 4.56
C ASP A 183 23.96 1.81 5.62
N VAL A 184 23.52 0.55 5.54
CA VAL A 184 22.38 0.02 6.29
C VAL A 184 22.59 -0.07 7.80
N ASP A 185 23.84 -0.11 8.25
CA ASP A 185 24.21 -0.21 9.68
C ASP A 185 24.52 1.16 10.31
N ASN A 186 24.37 2.25 9.56
CA ASN A 186 24.69 3.61 10.03
C ASN A 186 23.56 4.20 10.87
N GLU A 187 23.60 3.98 12.17
CA GLU A 187 22.61 4.50 13.12
C GLU A 187 22.44 6.02 13.05
N LYS A 188 23.51 6.76 12.74
CA LYS A 188 23.49 8.23 12.65
C LYS A 188 22.64 8.67 11.44
N LEU A 189 22.87 8.03 10.30
CA LEU A 189 22.07 8.26 9.08
C LEU A 189 20.62 7.88 9.30
N ILE A 190 20.33 6.72 9.91
CA ILE A 190 18.97 6.26 10.21
C ILE A 190 18.25 7.25 11.12
N ASN A 191 18.90 7.75 12.17
CA ASN A 191 18.31 8.72 13.09
C ASN A 191 18.07 10.09 12.44
N GLN A 192 18.98 10.54 11.57
CA GLN A 192 18.78 11.74 10.77
C GLN A 192 17.58 11.60 9.84
N THR A 193 17.54 10.51 9.07
CA THR A 193 16.40 10.21 8.18
C THR A 193 15.08 10.15 8.96
N LYS A 194 15.08 9.55 10.15
CA LYS A 194 13.91 9.50 11.03
C LYS A 194 13.38 10.91 11.38
N SER A 195 14.27 11.85 11.70
CA SER A 195 13.88 13.23 11.98
C SER A 195 13.26 13.88 10.73
N GLU A 196 13.94 13.77 9.59
CA GLU A 196 13.47 14.32 8.31
C GLU A 196 12.10 13.75 7.89
N VAL A 197 11.90 12.44 8.05
CA VAL A 197 10.61 11.78 7.80
C VAL A 197 9.51 12.30 8.74
N THR A 198 9.85 12.50 10.01
CA THR A 198 8.91 13.02 11.01
C THR A 198 8.49 14.44 10.67
N ASP A 199 9.46 15.29 10.31
CA ASP A 199 9.23 16.69 9.92
C ASP A 199 8.37 16.79 8.64
N LEU A 200 8.67 15.95 7.63
CA LEU A 200 7.87 15.89 6.42
C LEU A 200 6.43 15.43 6.75
N CYS A 201 6.27 14.37 7.54
CA CYS A 201 4.95 13.88 7.93
C CYS A 201 4.14 14.89 8.73
N GLY A 202 4.79 15.77 9.50
CA GLY A 202 4.16 16.87 10.22
C GLY A 202 3.51 17.92 9.31
N GLN A 203 4.06 18.11 8.11
CA GLN A 203 3.48 19.00 7.09
C GLN A 203 2.24 18.41 6.39
N PHE A 204 2.04 17.10 6.49
CA PHE A 204 0.95 16.34 5.85
C PHE A 204 0.19 15.52 6.89
N PRO A 205 -0.55 16.12 7.81
CA PRO A 205 -1.28 15.40 8.85
C PRO A 205 -2.39 14.54 8.23
N VAL A 206 -2.55 13.29 8.70
CA VAL A 206 -3.61 12.37 8.22
C VAL A 206 -5.00 12.87 8.59
N TYR A 207 -5.12 13.48 9.77
CA TYR A 207 -6.36 14.03 10.29
C TYR A 207 -6.11 15.46 10.77
N SER A 208 -6.89 16.40 10.28
CA SER A 208 -6.80 17.82 10.68
C SER A 208 -7.35 18.09 12.09
N CYS A 209 -8.10 17.13 12.67
CA CYS A 209 -8.79 17.29 13.96
C CYS A 209 -8.13 16.55 15.15
N LEU A 210 -6.93 15.99 15.00
CA LEU A 210 -6.21 15.34 16.11
C LEU A 210 -5.79 16.29 17.23
N LEU A 211 -5.90 17.60 17.03
CA LEU A 211 -5.70 18.61 18.11
C LEU A 211 -6.78 18.57 19.20
N TYR A 212 -7.90 17.86 18.97
CA TYR A 212 -9.01 17.78 19.94
C TYR A 212 -8.88 16.64 20.95
N THR A 213 -7.97 15.70 20.78
CA THR A 213 -7.88 14.52 21.66
C THR A 213 -6.96 14.70 22.85
N SER A 214 -6.13 15.77 22.90
CA SER A 214 -5.28 16.05 24.07
C SER A 214 -6.01 16.80 25.16
N ASP A 215 -7.03 17.60 24.84
CA ASP A 215 -7.74 18.44 25.81
C ASP A 215 -8.96 17.73 26.46
N ALA A 216 -9.44 16.64 25.89
CA ALA A 216 -10.59 15.90 26.41
C ALA A 216 -10.24 14.85 27.48
N ALA A 217 -8.95 14.65 27.79
CA ALA A 217 -8.49 13.73 28.83
C ALA A 217 -8.17 14.39 30.15
N ASP A 218 -8.17 15.73 30.23
CA ASP A 218 -7.83 16.52 31.43
C ASP A 218 -9.05 17.17 32.12
N GLU A 219 -10.29 16.84 31.68
CA GLU A 219 -11.53 17.13 32.38
C GLU A 219 -12.18 15.83 32.92
#